data_63900d6a4d553e235c9718dd69a56d24
#
_entry.id   63900d6a4d553e235c9718dd69a56d24
#
_cell.length_a   1.000
_cell.length_b   1.000
_cell.length_c   1.000
_cell.angle_alpha   90.00
_cell.angle_beta   90.00
_cell.angle_gamma   90.00
#
_symmetry.space_group_name_H-M   'P 1'
#
loop_
_entity.id
_entity.type
_entity.pdbx_description
1 polymer ?
#
loop_
_entity_poly.entity_id
_entity_poly.type
_entity_poly.pdbx_seq_one_letter_code
_entity_poly.pdbx_strand_id
1 'polypeptide(L)' 'MRSFWEQTGVLGPIYGLLREGLSDDNIGVKLNLSQEKVHACIAWILHFLKLKNRQELVRYASTIP' A
#
# COMPACT_ATOMS: atom_id res chain seq x y z
N MET A 1 -17.75 4.64 14.40
CA MET A 1 -16.93 5.21 13.31
C MET A 1 -16.03 4.14 12.74
N ARG A 2 -15.93 4.09 11.43
CA ARG A 2 -15.07 3.09 10.79
C ARG A 2 -13.61 3.51 10.86
N SER A 3 -12.75 2.52 10.99
CA SER A 3 -11.32 2.75 10.93
C SER A 3 -10.89 3.09 9.51
N PHE A 4 -9.66 3.57 9.38
CA PHE A 4 -9.10 3.84 8.06
C PHE A 4 -9.16 2.61 7.17
N TRP A 5 -8.86 1.44 7.74
CA TRP A 5 -8.94 0.17 7.02
C TRP A 5 -10.30 -0.08 6.41
N GLU A 6 -11.32 0.10 7.22
CA GLU A 6 -12.69 -0.19 6.81
C GLU A 6 -13.17 0.80 5.75
N GLN A 7 -12.74 2.05 5.86
CA GLN A 7 -13.16 3.08 4.94
C GLN A 7 -12.55 2.91 3.56
N THR A 8 -11.28 2.56 3.50
CA THR A 8 -10.60 2.46 2.21
C THR A 8 -10.84 1.14 1.52
N GLY A 9 -10.83 0.05 2.27
CA GLY A 9 -10.97 -1.28 1.69
C GLY A 9 -9.91 -1.61 0.66
N VAL A 10 -8.85 -0.77 0.55
CA VAL A 10 -7.87 -0.93 -0.51
C VAL A 10 -6.49 -1.29 -0.01
N LEU A 11 -6.29 -1.35 1.31
CA LEU A 11 -4.96 -1.62 1.84
C LEU A 11 -4.46 -3.01 1.47
N GLY A 12 -5.34 -4.01 1.52
CA GLY A 12 -4.97 -5.35 1.08
C GLY A 12 -4.58 -5.40 -0.40
N PRO A 13 -5.43 -4.87 -1.30
CA PRO A 13 -5.07 -4.80 -2.71
C PRO A 13 -3.79 -4.02 -2.98
N ILE A 14 -3.58 -2.89 -2.29
CA ILE A 14 -2.35 -2.12 -2.45
C ILE A 14 -1.14 -2.96 -2.04
N TYR A 15 -1.24 -3.64 -0.92
CA TYR A 15 -0.17 -4.49 -0.43
C TYR A 15 0.16 -5.59 -1.45
N GLY A 16 -0.87 -6.22 -2.01
CA GLY A 16 -0.68 -7.25 -3.01
C GLY A 16 0.01 -6.75 -4.27
N LEU A 17 -0.37 -5.55 -4.73
CA LEU A 17 0.25 -4.97 -5.92
C LEU A 17 1.69 -4.54 -5.66
N LEU A 18 1.99 -4.06 -4.45
CA LEU A 18 3.37 -3.76 -4.07
C LEU A 18 4.21 -5.01 -4.10
N ARG A 19 3.64 -6.12 -3.65
CA ARG A 19 4.33 -7.41 -3.67
C ARG A 19 4.67 -7.83 -5.08
N GLU A 20 3.83 -7.45 -6.05
CA GLU A 20 4.08 -7.74 -7.45
C GLU A 20 5.07 -6.78 -8.09
N GLY A 21 5.48 -5.76 -7.37
CA GLY A 21 6.48 -4.82 -7.85
C GLY A 21 5.94 -3.64 -8.65
N LEU A 22 4.63 -3.40 -8.58
CA LEU A 22 4.04 -2.28 -9.32
C LEU A 22 4.44 -0.94 -8.71
N SER A 23 4.55 0.07 -9.58
CA SER A 23 4.79 1.44 -9.13
C SER A 23 3.51 2.04 -8.54
N ASP A 24 3.66 3.15 -7.82
CA ASP A 24 2.52 3.84 -7.24
C ASP A 24 1.53 4.27 -8.31
N ASP A 25 2.03 4.74 -9.45
CA ASP A 25 1.17 5.15 -10.57
C ASP A 25 0.34 3.99 -11.07
N ASN A 26 0.98 2.84 -11.26
CA ASN A 26 0.28 1.65 -11.75
C ASN A 26 -0.73 1.13 -10.73
N ILE A 27 -0.40 1.22 -9.46
CA ILE A 27 -1.34 0.84 -8.41
C ILE A 27 -2.57 1.73 -8.47
N GLY A 28 -2.36 3.04 -8.60
CA GLY A 28 -3.47 3.98 -8.71
C GLY A 28 -4.37 3.68 -9.89
N VAL A 29 -3.76 3.39 -11.03
CA VAL A 29 -4.54 3.06 -12.23
C VAL A 29 -5.35 1.79 -12.02
N LYS A 30 -4.73 0.75 -11.50
CA LYS A 30 -5.41 -0.53 -11.31
C LYS A 30 -6.55 -0.45 -10.32
N LEU A 31 -6.39 0.33 -9.27
CA LEU A 31 -7.39 0.43 -8.22
C LEU A 31 -8.30 1.65 -8.39
N ASN A 32 -8.08 2.42 -9.44
CA ASN A 32 -8.84 3.65 -9.69
C ASN A 32 -8.75 4.61 -8.51
N LEU A 33 -7.53 4.83 -8.04
CA LEU A 33 -7.26 5.72 -6.92
C LEU A 33 -6.35 6.85 -7.38
N SER A 34 -6.52 8.02 -6.74
CA SER A 34 -5.60 9.12 -6.98
C SER A 34 -4.22 8.78 -6.44
N GLN A 35 -3.20 9.40 -7.02
CA GLN A 35 -1.84 9.20 -6.57
C GLN A 35 -1.66 9.60 -5.11
N GLU A 36 -2.31 10.70 -4.70
CA GLU A 36 -2.28 11.13 -3.31
C GLU A 36 -2.81 10.07 -2.38
N LYS A 37 -3.90 9.41 -2.77
CA LYS A 37 -4.50 8.39 -1.93
C LYS A 37 -3.61 7.16 -1.84
N VAL A 38 -2.99 6.77 -2.96
CA VAL A 38 -2.04 5.66 -2.95
C VAL A 38 -0.88 5.96 -2.03
N HIS A 39 -0.31 7.17 -2.13
CA HIS A 39 0.80 7.57 -1.28
C HIS A 39 0.41 7.59 0.19
N ALA A 40 -0.78 8.09 0.50
CA ALA A 40 -1.26 8.12 1.88
C ALA A 40 -1.40 6.71 2.45
N CYS A 41 -1.93 5.80 1.65
CA CYS A 41 -2.10 4.41 2.09
C CYS A 41 -0.75 3.74 2.32
N ILE A 42 0.20 3.96 1.42
CA ILE A 42 1.53 3.38 1.57
C ILE A 42 2.23 3.95 2.80
N ALA A 43 2.14 5.27 3.01
CA ALA A 43 2.72 5.90 4.18
C ALA A 43 2.12 5.33 5.46
N TRP A 44 0.82 5.10 5.47
CA TRP A 44 0.16 4.52 6.62
C TRP A 44 0.66 3.10 6.90
N ILE A 45 0.82 2.30 5.85
CA ILE A 45 1.33 0.94 6.00
C ILE A 45 2.75 0.97 6.55
N LEU A 46 3.60 1.85 6.02
CA LEU A 46 4.97 1.98 6.51
C LEU A 46 4.98 2.32 7.99
N HIS A 47 4.14 3.26 8.40
CA HIS A 47 4.06 3.64 9.80
C HIS A 47 3.57 2.48 10.67
N PHE A 48 2.56 1.80 10.20
CA PHE A 48 1.97 0.67 10.94
C PHE A 48 2.98 -0.45 11.14
N LEU A 49 3.76 -0.77 10.10
CA LEU A 49 4.75 -1.84 10.16
C LEU A 49 6.11 -1.36 10.63
N LYS A 50 6.25 -0.05 10.91
CA LYS A 50 7.50 0.55 11.38
C LYS A 50 8.63 0.35 10.39
N LEU A 51 8.32 0.51 9.11
CA LEU A 51 9.29 0.42 8.04
C LEU A 51 9.75 1.82 7.65
N LYS A 52 10.96 1.91 7.13
CA LYS A 52 11.58 3.22 6.85
C LYS A 52 11.17 3.78 5.50
N ASN A 53 10.99 2.94 4.51
CA ASN A 53 10.72 3.41 3.16
C ASN A 53 10.01 2.34 2.35
N ARG A 54 9.65 2.71 1.13
CA ARG A 54 8.91 1.83 0.23
C ARG A 54 9.67 0.56 -0.12
N GLN A 55 10.97 0.66 -0.27
CA GLN A 55 11.79 -0.51 -0.60
C GLN A 55 11.70 -1.56 0.49
N GLU A 56 11.73 -1.13 1.75
CA GLU A 56 11.57 -2.06 2.86
C GLU A 56 10.20 -2.70 2.84
N LEU A 57 9.17 -1.94 2.47
CA LEU A 57 7.83 -2.47 2.38
C LEU A 57 7.72 -3.55 1.31
N VAL A 58 8.29 -3.30 0.14
CA VAL A 58 8.27 -4.28 -0.95
C VAL A 58 9.00 -5.55 -0.53
N ARG A 59 10.14 -5.39 0.11
CA ARG A 59 10.90 -6.53 0.62
C ARG A 59 10.10 -7.31 1.66
N TYR A 60 9.49 -6.59 2.58
CA TYR A 60 8.65 -7.20 3.60
C TYR A 60 7.52 -8.00 2.97
N ALA A 61 6.83 -7.41 2.01
CA ALA A 61 5.72 -8.07 1.33
C ALA A 61 6.18 -9.32 0.57
N SER A 62 7.40 -9.29 0.04
CA SER A 62 7.93 -10.42 -0.73
C SER A 62 8.35 -11.57 0.14
N THR A 63 8.66 -11.34 1.42
CA THR A 63 9.12 -12.40 2.33
C THR A 63 7.98 -13.10 3.04
N ILE A 64 6.77 -12.54 2.99
CA ILE A 64 5.62 -13.12 3.66
C ILE A 64 4.80 -13.91 2.63
N PRO A 65 4.51 -15.18 2.93
CA PRO A 65 3.71 -16.02 2.02
C PRO A 65 2.31 -15.46 1.77
#